data_0247d857e6e09d2c093544a45b7f895f
#
_entry.id   0247d857e6e09d2c093544a45b7f895f
#
_cell.length_a   1.000
_cell.length_b   1.000
_cell.length_c   1.000
_cell.angle_alpha   90.00
_cell.angle_beta   90.00
_cell.angle_gamma   90.00
#
_symmetry.space_group_name_H-M   'P 1'
#
loop_
_entity.id
_entity.type
_entity.pdbx_description
1 polymer ?
#
loop_
_entity_poly.entity_id
_entity_poly.type
_entity_poly.pdbx_seq_one_letter_code
_entity_poly.pdbx_strand_id
1 'polypeptide(L)' 'MIIVTLPDGSVREYPKGTTSLRVAQSISEGLARNVLAAKVGGEVWDATRPLNKDVSLTLLTW' A
#
# COMPACT_ATOMS: atom_id res chain seq x y z
N MET A 1 12.83 7.91 -2.97
CA MET A 1 12.05 6.65 -2.78
C MET A 1 11.40 6.67 -1.41
N ILE A 2 10.24 6.10 -1.30
CA ILE A 2 9.57 5.92 -0.03
C ILE A 2 9.72 4.47 0.44
N ILE A 3 9.67 4.26 1.75
CA ILE A 3 9.74 2.94 2.34
C ILE A 3 8.34 2.57 2.86
N VAL A 4 7.85 1.43 2.40
CA VAL A 4 6.54 0.90 2.78
C VAL A 4 6.75 -0.35 3.63
N THR A 5 6.28 -0.31 4.88
CA THR A 5 6.32 -1.46 5.79
C THR A 5 4.95 -2.14 5.77
N LEU A 6 4.95 -3.42 5.47
CA LEU A 6 3.72 -4.23 5.40
C LEU A 6 3.46 -4.94 6.74
N PRO A 7 2.22 -5.40 6.99
CA PRO A 7 1.86 -6.00 8.29
C PRO A 7 2.62 -7.27 8.64
N ASP A 8 3.14 -7.98 7.64
CA ASP A 8 3.93 -9.20 7.86
C ASP A 8 5.38 -8.92 8.23
N GLY A 9 5.75 -7.64 8.35
CA GLY A 9 7.11 -7.20 8.64
C GLY A 9 7.96 -6.95 7.40
N SER A 10 7.44 -7.20 6.20
CA SER A 10 8.15 -6.92 4.96
C SER A 10 8.33 -5.43 4.77
N VAL A 11 9.49 -5.05 4.25
CA VAL A 11 9.80 -3.66 3.93
C VAL A 11 10.11 -3.58 2.44
N ARG A 12 9.44 -2.67 1.74
CA ARG A 12 9.61 -2.47 0.30
C ARG A 12 9.85 -1.00 -0.01
N GLU A 13 10.61 -0.75 -1.05
CA GLU A 13 10.85 0.61 -1.53
C GLU A 13 10.07 0.86 -2.81
N TYR A 14 9.50 2.04 -2.94
CA TYR A 14 8.75 2.47 -4.11
C TYR A 14 9.07 3.92 -4.43
N PRO A 15 8.89 4.35 -5.69
CA PRO A 15 8.97 5.76 -6.03
C PRO A 15 7.93 6.58 -5.28
N LYS A 16 8.28 7.80 -4.92
CA LYS A 16 7.33 8.73 -4.33
C LYS A 16 6.12 8.92 -5.28
N GLY A 17 4.92 8.89 -4.71
CA GLY A 17 3.69 8.98 -5.50
C GLY A 17 3.10 7.64 -5.90
N THR A 18 3.74 6.52 -5.51
CA THR A 18 3.17 5.19 -5.71
C THR A 18 1.90 5.05 -4.89
N THR A 19 0.85 4.49 -5.49
CA THR A 19 -0.42 4.27 -4.80
C THR A 19 -0.42 2.93 -4.06
N SER A 20 -1.34 2.79 -3.09
CA SER A 20 -1.53 1.51 -2.39
C SER A 20 -1.94 0.41 -3.36
N LEU A 21 -2.73 0.74 -4.38
CA LEU A 21 -3.11 -0.21 -5.43
C LEU A 21 -1.88 -0.73 -6.18
N ARG A 22 -0.93 0.15 -6.51
CA ARG A 22 0.32 -0.27 -7.17
C ARG A 22 1.16 -1.16 -6.28
N VAL A 23 1.21 -0.86 -4.98
CA VAL A 23 1.88 -1.74 -4.02
C VAL A 23 1.24 -3.12 -4.04
N ALA A 24 -0.08 -3.19 -4.01
CA ALA A 24 -0.81 -4.46 -4.10
C ALA A 24 -0.49 -5.21 -5.39
N GLN A 25 -0.46 -4.52 -6.52
CA GLN A 25 -0.13 -5.12 -7.82
C GLN A 25 1.29 -5.70 -7.84
N SER A 26 2.23 -5.04 -7.17
CA SER A 26 3.61 -5.52 -7.11
C SER A 26 3.74 -6.81 -6.27
N ILE A 27 2.79 -7.06 -5.37
CA ILE A 27 2.75 -8.27 -4.55
C ILE A 27 2.01 -9.36 -5.30
N SER A 28 0.80 -9.06 -5.78
CA SER A 28 -0.05 -10.03 -6.46
C SER A 28 -1.20 -9.29 -7.16
N GLU A 29 -1.47 -9.65 -8.43
CA GLU A 29 -2.63 -9.09 -9.14
C GLU A 29 -3.94 -9.54 -8.51
N GLY A 30 -3.99 -10.75 -7.98
CA GLY A 30 -5.17 -11.23 -7.27
C GLY A 30 -5.46 -10.41 -6.03
N LEU A 31 -4.42 -10.05 -5.29
CA LEU A 31 -4.55 -9.17 -4.14
C LEU A 31 -5.08 -7.79 -4.58
N ALA A 32 -4.51 -7.24 -5.65
CA ALA A 32 -4.91 -5.92 -6.15
C ALA A 32 -6.38 -5.88 -6.55
N ARG A 33 -6.91 -6.95 -7.09
CA ARG A 33 -8.33 -7.03 -7.48
C ARG A 33 -9.27 -6.98 -6.29
N ASN A 34 -8.79 -7.38 -5.12
CA ASN A 34 -9.61 -7.47 -3.91
C ASN A 34 -9.37 -6.31 -2.95
N VAL A 35 -8.48 -5.39 -3.27
CA VAL A 35 -8.19 -4.24 -2.40
C VAL A 35 -9.34 -3.26 -2.46
N LEU A 36 -9.92 -2.95 -1.30
CA LEU A 36 -10.98 -1.96 -1.15
C LEU A 36 -10.40 -0.60 -0.78
N ALA A 37 -9.43 -0.59 0.12
CA ALA A 37 -8.82 0.61 0.65
C ALA A 37 -7.47 0.24 1.28
N ALA A 38 -6.79 1.22 1.83
CA ALA A 38 -5.53 1.00 2.52
C ALA A 38 -5.55 1.71 3.86
N LYS A 39 -5.00 1.06 4.88
CA LYS A 39 -4.78 1.70 6.17
C LYS A 39 -3.33 2.20 6.20
N VAL A 40 -3.17 3.49 6.28
CA VAL A 40 -1.86 4.15 6.23
C VAL A 40 -1.64 4.88 7.54
N GLY A 41 -0.72 4.37 8.36
CA GLY A 41 -0.40 4.98 9.64
C GLY A 41 -1.59 5.16 10.57
N GLY A 42 -2.57 4.26 10.54
CA GLY A 42 -3.77 4.34 11.37
C GLY A 42 -4.96 5.03 10.73
N GLU A 43 -4.81 5.59 9.53
CA GLU A 43 -5.89 6.20 8.77
C GLU A 43 -6.28 5.33 7.58
N VAL A 44 -7.57 5.32 7.25
CA VAL A 44 -8.05 4.60 6.07
C VAL A 44 -8.02 5.53 4.87
N TRP A 45 -7.28 5.14 3.85
CA TRP A 45 -7.13 5.90 2.61
C TRP A 45 -7.70 5.14 1.43
N ASP A 46 -8.14 5.88 0.42
CA ASP A 46 -8.47 5.30 -0.88
C ASP A 46 -7.21 4.65 -1.46
N ALA A 47 -7.36 3.46 -2.05
CA ALA A 47 -6.23 2.72 -2.62
C ALA A 47 -5.56 3.47 -3.79
N THR A 48 -6.22 4.45 -4.37
CA THR A 48 -5.67 5.26 -5.46
C THR A 48 -4.97 6.53 -4.98
N ARG A 49 -4.99 6.80 -3.67
CA ARG A 49 -4.30 7.97 -3.12
C ARG A 49 -2.79 7.75 -3.11
N PRO A 50 -1.99 8.68 -3.66
CA PRO A 50 -0.54 8.51 -3.72
C PRO A 50 0.13 8.57 -2.35
N LEU A 51 1.15 7.74 -2.19
CA LEU A 51 1.98 7.70 -0.99
C LEU A 51 3.20 8.60 -1.23
N ASN A 52 3.42 9.58 -0.38
CA ASN A 52 4.47 10.58 -0.57
C ASN A 52 5.55 10.55 0.51
N LYS A 53 5.45 9.62 1.45
CA LYS A 53 6.41 9.48 2.55
C LYS A 53 6.47 8.02 3.00
N ASP A 54 7.45 7.69 3.82
CA ASP A 54 7.55 6.37 4.43
C ASP A 54 6.31 6.10 5.27
N VAL A 55 5.71 4.93 5.09
CA VAL A 55 4.45 4.59 5.77
C VAL A 55 4.43 3.13 6.19
N SER A 56 3.61 2.84 7.20
CA SER A 56 3.17 1.48 7.50
C SER A 56 1.83 1.28 6.80
N LEU A 57 1.75 0.27 5.96
CA LEU A 57 0.61 0.06 5.07
C LEU A 57 -0.07 -1.27 5.35
N THR A 58 -1.38 -1.25 5.55
CA THR A 58 -2.22 -2.43 5.60
C THR A 58 -3.23 -2.36 4.46
N LEU A 59 -3.24 -3.37 3.60
CA LEU A 59 -4.19 -3.43 2.50
C LEU A 59 -5.49 -4.04 2.99
N LEU A 60 -6.59 -3.30 2.85
CA LEU A 60 -7.91 -3.75 3.24
C LEU A 60 -8.57 -4.43 2.05
N THR A 61 -8.90 -5.71 2.19
CA THR A 61 -9.46 -6.52 1.11
C THR A 61 -10.83 -7.06 1.50
N TRP A 62 -11.49 -7.67 0.52
CA TRP A 62 -12.73 -8.43 0.75
C TRP A 62 -12.52 -9.53 1.78
#